data_200c74cee91b1c11414d09746122bc19
#
_entry.id   200c74cee91b1c11414d09746122bc19
#
_cell.length_a   1.000
_cell.length_b   1.000
_cell.length_c   1.000
_cell.angle_alpha   90.00
_cell.angle_beta   90.00
_cell.angle_gamma   90.00
#
_symmetry.space_group_name_H-M   'P 1'
#
loop_
_entity.id
_entity.type
_entity.pdbx_description
1 polymer ?
#
loop_
_entity_poly.entity_id
_entity_poly.type
_entity_poly.pdbx_seq_one_letter_code
_entity_poly.pdbx_strand_id
1 'polypeptide(L)'
;MPKCSQCDRPAIYAIGDQQIPLCLQCGALHQSVIDKQLAALDRQAEAALDNMEMVAGVRLPRRRPAPPVILPGATFHNINIKNSNVGVVNTGQLHQVDTAVSVIGQQGEPQLAEALKALTEAVIASTAMNAASRQETIEILSALGSEATLPQAQRRAGVARPLLRRLRELLSVAADLTPVAQVAVPFVAAAFGAQ
;
A
#
# COMPACT_ATOMS: atom_id res chain seq x y z
N MET A 1 -5.69 27.49 8.97
CA MET A 1 -5.45 26.02 8.97
C MET A 1 -4.29 25.76 9.92
N PRO A 2 -4.36 24.73 10.77
CA PRO A 2 -3.25 24.39 11.65
C PRO A 2 -2.01 24.03 10.82
N LYS A 3 -0.83 24.39 11.33
CA LYS A 3 0.44 24.05 10.73
C LYS A 3 0.97 22.73 11.31
N CYS A 4 1.70 21.98 10.50
CA CYS A 4 2.38 20.77 10.94
C CYS A 4 3.45 21.10 12.00
N SER A 5 3.49 20.35 13.09
CA SER A 5 4.46 20.54 14.17
C SER A 5 5.91 20.23 13.79
N GLN A 6 6.11 19.55 12.67
CA GLN A 6 7.43 19.10 12.19
C GLN A 6 7.96 19.93 11.01
N CYS A 7 7.05 20.50 10.20
CA CYS A 7 7.44 21.27 9.01
C CYS A 7 6.31 22.23 8.66
N ASP A 8 6.48 23.48 8.55
CA ASP A 8 5.48 24.55 8.38
C ASP A 8 4.35 24.36 7.33
N ARG A 9 4.19 23.16 6.77
CA ARG A 9 3.14 22.81 5.81
C ARG A 9 1.77 22.71 6.51
N PRO A 10 0.66 22.88 5.78
CA PRO A 10 -0.67 22.69 6.35
C PRO A 10 -0.82 21.28 6.92
N ALA A 11 -1.31 21.19 8.16
CA ALA A 11 -1.60 19.91 8.80
C ALA A 11 -2.92 19.35 8.27
N ILE A 12 -2.95 18.03 8.08
CA ILE A 12 -4.11 17.31 7.52
C ILE A 12 -4.76 16.44 8.59
N TYR A 13 -3.97 15.97 9.58
CA TYR A 13 -4.47 15.15 10.68
C TYR A 13 -3.69 15.40 11.97
N ALA A 14 -4.21 14.90 13.07
CA ALA A 14 -3.59 14.99 14.39
C ALA A 14 -3.32 13.59 14.94
N ILE A 15 -2.20 13.42 15.64
CA ILE A 15 -1.78 12.14 16.22
C ILE A 15 -1.73 12.22 17.75
N GLY A 16 -2.16 11.12 18.39
CA GLY A 16 -2.12 10.91 19.82
C GLY A 16 -3.14 11.74 20.61
N ASP A 17 -3.16 11.52 21.92
CA ASP A 17 -4.09 12.21 22.85
C ASP A 17 -3.86 13.72 22.89
N GLN A 18 -2.66 14.17 22.57
CA GLN A 18 -2.29 15.59 22.51
C GLN A 18 -2.64 16.26 21.17
N GLN A 19 -3.28 15.54 20.25
CA GLN A 19 -3.72 16.07 18.96
C GLN A 19 -2.61 16.82 18.20
N ILE A 20 -1.39 16.24 18.14
CA ILE A 20 -0.24 16.86 17.47
C ILE A 20 -0.53 16.95 15.97
N PRO A 21 -0.62 18.18 15.40
CA PRO A 21 -0.97 18.35 13.98
C PRO A 21 0.20 17.94 13.08
N LEU A 22 -0.05 17.06 12.10
CA LEU A 22 0.95 16.63 11.15
C LEU A 22 0.43 16.79 9.70
N CYS A 23 1.36 17.13 8.80
CA CYS A 23 1.10 17.04 7.36
C CYS A 23 1.24 15.58 6.89
N LEU A 24 0.76 15.30 5.69
CA LEU A 24 0.76 13.95 5.11
C LEU A 24 2.17 13.30 5.15
N GLN A 25 3.19 14.05 4.75
CA GLN A 25 4.56 13.54 4.68
C GLN A 25 5.16 13.23 6.06
N CYS A 26 4.96 14.12 7.02
CA CYS A 26 5.47 13.90 8.38
C CYS A 26 4.74 12.76 9.09
N GLY A 27 3.44 12.60 8.84
CA GLY A 27 2.68 11.48 9.36
C GLY A 27 3.07 10.14 8.74
N ALA A 28 3.28 10.09 7.44
CA ALA A 28 3.78 8.88 6.77
C ALA A 28 5.16 8.48 7.32
N LEU A 29 6.05 9.46 7.53
CA LEU A 29 7.35 9.20 8.15
C LEU A 29 7.21 8.66 9.58
N HIS A 30 6.34 9.28 10.38
CA HIS A 30 6.06 8.83 11.75
C HIS A 30 5.52 7.38 11.76
N GLN A 31 4.57 7.07 10.87
CA GLN A 31 4.03 5.72 10.74
C GLN A 31 5.13 4.72 10.35
N SER A 32 6.01 5.05 9.41
CA SER A 32 7.10 4.17 9.00
C SER A 32 8.11 3.89 10.13
N VAL A 33 8.30 4.83 11.04
CA VAL A 33 9.15 4.63 12.24
C VAL A 33 8.47 3.67 13.21
N ILE A 34 7.17 3.85 13.46
CA ILE A 34 6.40 2.94 14.32
C ILE A 34 6.43 1.51 13.76
N ASP A 35 6.18 1.34 12.46
CA ASP A 35 6.18 0.03 11.82
C ASP A 35 7.55 -0.68 11.95
N LYS A 36 8.64 0.08 11.79
CA LYS A 36 10.00 -0.46 12.00
C LYS A 36 10.26 -0.84 13.45
N GLN A 37 9.77 -0.06 14.41
CA GLN A 37 9.90 -0.37 15.83
C GLN A 37 9.10 -1.61 16.21
N LEU A 38 7.87 -1.74 15.73
CA LEU A 38 7.04 -2.93 15.93
C LEU A 38 7.70 -4.17 15.34
N ALA A 39 8.20 -4.10 14.11
CA ALA A 39 8.92 -5.22 13.49
C ALA A 39 10.24 -5.58 14.22
N ALA A 40 10.86 -4.63 14.88
CA ALA A 40 12.04 -4.90 15.73
C ALA A 40 11.64 -5.61 17.04
N LEU A 41 10.55 -5.18 17.65
CA LEU A 41 10.02 -5.82 18.87
C LEU A 41 9.54 -7.25 18.59
N ASP A 42 8.86 -7.49 17.47
CA ASP A 42 8.45 -8.84 17.08
C ASP A 42 9.65 -9.78 16.92
N ARG A 43 10.72 -9.31 16.24
CA ARG A 43 11.96 -10.10 16.12
C ARG A 43 12.64 -10.40 17.48
N GLN A 44 12.60 -9.42 18.40
CA GLN A 44 13.12 -9.63 19.74
C GLN A 44 12.29 -10.65 20.53
N ALA A 45 10.96 -10.58 20.38
CA ALA A 45 10.05 -11.52 21.01
C ALA A 45 10.24 -12.94 20.47
N GLU A 46 10.41 -13.10 19.15
CA GLU A 46 10.72 -14.41 18.53
C GLU A 46 12.06 -14.97 19.02
N ALA A 47 13.10 -14.15 19.06
CA ALA A 47 14.41 -14.57 19.58
C ALA A 47 14.36 -14.95 21.07
N ALA A 48 13.56 -14.25 21.87
CA ALA A 48 13.34 -14.60 23.27
C ALA A 48 12.61 -15.94 23.41
N LEU A 49 11.60 -16.21 22.59
CA LEU A 49 10.88 -17.47 22.55
C LEU A 49 11.81 -18.63 22.15
N ASP A 50 12.64 -18.46 21.10
CA ASP A 50 13.61 -19.46 20.66
C ASP A 50 14.63 -19.81 21.79
N ASN A 51 15.08 -18.78 22.52
CA ASN A 51 15.96 -18.99 23.69
C ASN A 51 15.24 -19.75 24.81
N MET A 52 13.98 -19.43 25.09
CA MET A 52 13.19 -20.15 26.09
C MET A 52 12.95 -21.62 25.68
N GLU A 53 12.64 -21.88 24.41
CA GLU A 53 12.50 -23.24 23.88
C GLU A 53 13.79 -24.03 24.03
N MET A 54 14.95 -23.42 23.77
CA MET A 54 16.26 -24.06 23.91
C MET A 54 16.57 -24.41 25.37
N VAL A 55 16.23 -23.53 26.32
CA VAL A 55 16.49 -23.75 27.76
C VAL A 55 15.48 -24.71 28.35
N ALA A 56 14.19 -24.62 27.99
CA ALA A 56 13.14 -25.45 28.56
C ALA A 56 12.99 -26.82 27.89
N GLY A 57 13.58 -27.04 26.71
CA GLY A 57 13.45 -28.29 25.95
C GLY A 57 12.01 -28.55 25.45
N VAL A 58 11.13 -27.57 25.55
CA VAL A 58 9.69 -27.66 25.18
C VAL A 58 9.42 -26.72 24.03
N ARG A 59 8.85 -27.22 22.94
CA ARG A 59 8.36 -26.36 21.85
C ARG A 59 7.12 -25.62 22.29
N LEU A 60 7.22 -24.31 22.41
CA LEU A 60 6.09 -23.44 22.67
C LEU A 60 5.22 -23.28 21.41
N PRO A 61 3.89 -23.24 21.53
CA PRO A 61 3.03 -22.99 20.39
C PRO A 61 3.35 -21.60 19.83
N ARG A 62 3.95 -21.54 18.63
CA ARG A 62 4.23 -20.28 17.97
C ARG A 62 2.91 -19.55 17.73
N ARG A 63 2.83 -18.33 18.21
CA ARG A 63 1.73 -17.45 17.81
C ARG A 63 1.74 -17.38 16.27
N ARG A 64 0.70 -17.92 15.65
CA ARG A 64 0.46 -17.58 14.25
C ARG A 64 0.43 -16.04 14.20
N PRO A 65 1.11 -15.40 13.24
CA PRO A 65 0.99 -13.96 13.07
C PRO A 65 -0.51 -13.66 13.09
N ALA A 66 -0.91 -12.81 14.04
CA ALA A 66 -2.32 -12.41 14.12
C ALA A 66 -2.69 -11.88 12.73
N PRO A 67 -3.82 -12.31 12.17
CA PRO A 67 -4.28 -11.70 10.93
C PRO A 67 -4.28 -10.19 11.16
N PRO A 68 -3.80 -9.39 10.18
CA PRO A 68 -3.73 -7.96 10.33
C PRO A 68 -5.09 -7.47 10.83
N VAL A 69 -5.08 -6.89 12.02
CA VAL A 69 -6.29 -6.31 12.61
C VAL A 69 -6.66 -5.16 11.70
N ILE A 70 -7.68 -5.35 10.88
CA ILE A 70 -8.33 -4.23 10.20
C ILE A 70 -8.91 -3.40 11.33
N LEU A 71 -8.25 -2.30 11.67
CA LEU A 71 -8.79 -1.34 12.61
C LEU A 71 -10.16 -0.93 12.06
N PRO A 72 -11.27 -1.16 12.79
CA PRO A 72 -12.56 -0.67 12.37
C PRO A 72 -12.46 0.85 12.33
N GLY A 73 -12.39 1.43 11.13
CA GLY A 73 -12.23 2.85 10.93
C GLY A 73 -11.22 3.27 9.85
N ALA A 74 -10.50 2.36 9.20
CA ALA A 74 -9.76 2.70 7.98
C ALA A 74 -10.75 2.99 6.87
N THR A 75 -11.18 4.24 6.75
CA THR A 75 -12.01 4.70 5.65
C THR A 75 -11.14 4.96 4.43
N PHE A 76 -11.25 4.10 3.43
CA PHE A 76 -10.72 4.37 2.10
C PHE A 76 -11.71 5.29 1.38
N HIS A 77 -11.26 6.44 0.90
CA HIS A 77 -12.14 7.43 0.26
C HIS A 77 -12.42 7.08 -1.21
N ASN A 78 -11.47 6.45 -1.88
CA ASN A 78 -11.53 6.19 -3.31
C ASN A 78 -11.62 4.70 -3.65
N ILE A 79 -11.10 3.81 -2.81
CA ILE A 79 -11.05 2.36 -3.05
C ILE A 79 -12.22 1.69 -2.33
N ASN A 80 -13.09 1.02 -3.11
CA ASN A 80 -14.25 0.33 -2.58
C ASN A 80 -13.92 -1.15 -2.31
N ILE A 81 -13.83 -1.51 -1.03
CA ILE A 81 -13.53 -2.89 -0.60
C ILE A 81 -14.84 -3.55 -0.13
N LYS A 82 -15.60 -4.12 -1.08
CA LYS A 82 -16.80 -4.91 -0.77
C LYS A 82 -16.52 -6.39 -1.05
N ASN A 83 -16.86 -7.25 -0.09
CA ASN A 83 -16.81 -8.72 -0.21
C ASN A 83 -15.44 -9.32 -0.56
N SER A 84 -14.35 -8.71 -0.13
CA SER A 84 -13.00 -9.18 -0.42
C SER A 84 -12.37 -9.90 0.76
N ASN A 85 -11.55 -10.92 0.48
CA ASN A 85 -10.69 -11.59 1.45
C ASN A 85 -9.49 -10.68 1.83
N VAL A 86 -9.77 -9.50 2.41
CA VAL A 86 -8.77 -8.48 2.75
C VAL A 86 -7.79 -8.95 3.84
N GLY A 87 -8.02 -10.10 4.48
CA GLY A 87 -7.21 -10.63 5.58
C GLY A 87 -5.71 -10.87 5.27
N VAL A 88 -5.26 -10.60 4.05
CA VAL A 88 -3.88 -10.87 3.60
C VAL A 88 -3.21 -9.64 3.00
N VAL A 89 -3.92 -8.52 2.83
CA VAL A 89 -3.37 -7.32 2.18
C VAL A 89 -2.92 -6.31 3.24
N ASN A 90 -1.72 -5.75 3.07
CA ASN A 90 -1.21 -4.69 3.93
C ASN A 90 -2.05 -3.40 3.76
N THR A 91 -2.85 -3.07 4.77
CA THR A 91 -3.73 -1.90 4.77
C THR A 91 -2.98 -0.58 4.61
N GLY A 92 -1.71 -0.52 5.05
CA GLY A 92 -0.85 0.65 4.85
C GLY A 92 -0.54 0.92 3.38
N GLN A 93 -0.32 -0.11 2.59
CA GLN A 93 -0.09 0.02 1.15
C GLN A 93 -1.38 0.40 0.40
N LEU A 94 -2.52 -0.15 0.80
CA LEU A 94 -3.82 0.26 0.26
C LEU A 94 -4.09 1.74 0.53
N HIS A 95 -3.76 2.22 1.72
CA HIS A 95 -3.90 3.63 2.07
C HIS A 95 -2.98 4.52 1.23
N GLN A 96 -1.77 4.06 0.92
CA GLN A 96 -0.87 4.78 0.01
C GLN A 96 -1.44 4.87 -1.41
N VAL A 97 -2.02 3.79 -1.94
CA VAL A 97 -2.70 3.82 -3.25
C VAL A 97 -3.89 4.76 -3.21
N ASP A 98 -4.74 4.69 -2.20
CA ASP A 98 -5.90 5.56 -2.04
C ASP A 98 -5.51 7.05 -2.00
N THR A 99 -4.44 7.37 -1.27
CA THR A 99 -3.88 8.72 -1.23
C THR A 99 -3.32 9.14 -2.59
N ALA A 100 -2.60 8.26 -3.28
CA ALA A 100 -2.06 8.54 -4.61
C ALA A 100 -3.19 8.82 -5.61
N VAL A 101 -4.25 8.02 -5.61
CA VAL A 101 -5.44 8.23 -6.45
C VAL A 101 -6.05 9.60 -6.21
N SER A 102 -6.20 10.01 -4.94
CA SER A 102 -6.70 11.36 -4.59
C SER A 102 -5.82 12.48 -5.14
N VAL A 103 -4.50 12.37 -4.96
CA VAL A 103 -3.54 13.39 -5.39
C VAL A 103 -3.50 13.49 -6.92
N ILE A 104 -3.45 12.37 -7.63
CA ILE A 104 -3.42 12.30 -9.09
C ILE A 104 -4.72 12.90 -9.67
N GLY A 105 -5.86 12.59 -9.08
CA GLY A 105 -7.14 13.17 -9.48
C GLY A 105 -7.18 14.70 -9.32
N GLN A 106 -6.61 15.23 -8.23
CA GLN A 106 -6.48 16.68 -7.99
C GLN A 106 -5.48 17.35 -8.94
N GLN A 107 -4.49 16.63 -9.45
CA GLN A 107 -3.52 17.12 -10.43
C GLN A 107 -4.07 17.19 -11.87
N GLY A 108 -5.33 16.79 -12.09
CA GLY A 108 -5.98 16.83 -13.38
C GLY A 108 -5.72 15.61 -14.27
N GLU A 109 -5.30 14.50 -13.69
CA GLU A 109 -5.10 13.21 -14.38
C GLU A 109 -6.17 12.16 -13.95
N PRO A 110 -7.47 12.41 -14.17
CA PRO A 110 -8.53 11.54 -13.65
C PRO A 110 -8.50 10.13 -14.25
N GLN A 111 -8.06 9.99 -15.51
CA GLN A 111 -7.97 8.68 -16.17
C GLN A 111 -6.90 7.79 -15.51
N LEU A 112 -5.77 8.36 -15.12
CA LEU A 112 -4.72 7.63 -14.39
C LEU A 112 -5.18 7.25 -12.99
N ALA A 113 -5.85 8.16 -12.29
CA ALA A 113 -6.42 7.90 -10.98
C ALA A 113 -7.45 6.75 -11.03
N GLU A 114 -8.38 6.78 -12.00
CA GLU A 114 -9.37 5.71 -12.19
C GLU A 114 -8.72 4.38 -12.60
N ALA A 115 -7.68 4.39 -13.43
CA ALA A 115 -6.96 3.20 -13.82
C ALA A 115 -6.28 2.51 -12.62
N LEU A 116 -5.60 3.29 -11.77
CA LEU A 116 -4.99 2.77 -10.53
C LEU A 116 -6.03 2.24 -9.55
N LYS A 117 -7.13 2.96 -9.37
CA LYS A 117 -8.26 2.55 -8.54
C LYS A 117 -8.85 1.22 -9.03
N ALA A 118 -9.22 1.15 -10.32
CA ALA A 118 -9.84 -0.03 -10.91
C ALA A 118 -8.94 -1.27 -10.80
N LEU A 119 -7.62 -1.12 -11.05
CA LEU A 119 -6.66 -2.21 -10.86
C LEU A 119 -6.61 -2.67 -9.41
N THR A 120 -6.55 -1.73 -8.48
CA THR A 120 -6.46 -2.05 -7.05
C THR A 120 -7.70 -2.78 -6.56
N GLU A 121 -8.90 -2.30 -6.91
CA GLU A 121 -10.17 -2.93 -6.55
C GLU A 121 -10.29 -4.33 -7.16
N ALA A 122 -9.92 -4.50 -8.42
CA ALA A 122 -9.95 -5.79 -9.10
C ALA A 122 -8.97 -6.80 -8.45
N VAL A 123 -7.75 -6.37 -8.13
CA VAL A 123 -6.74 -7.21 -7.45
C VAL A 123 -7.22 -7.67 -6.07
N ILE A 124 -7.86 -6.77 -5.31
CA ILE A 124 -8.41 -7.11 -4.00
C ILE A 124 -9.58 -8.11 -4.13
N ALA A 125 -10.44 -7.93 -5.13
CA ALA A 125 -11.59 -8.79 -5.37
C ALA A 125 -11.24 -10.11 -6.06
N SER A 126 -10.04 -10.24 -6.66
CA SER A 126 -9.64 -11.42 -7.41
C SER A 126 -9.66 -12.68 -6.57
N THR A 127 -10.29 -13.71 -7.09
CA THR A 127 -10.29 -15.07 -6.53
C THR A 127 -9.23 -15.97 -7.16
N ALA A 128 -8.71 -15.60 -8.31
CA ALA A 128 -7.69 -16.35 -9.05
C ALA A 128 -6.26 -16.07 -8.53
N MET A 129 -6.05 -14.92 -7.86
CA MET A 129 -4.76 -14.60 -7.27
C MET A 129 -4.56 -15.23 -5.90
N ASN A 130 -3.38 -15.83 -5.69
CA ASN A 130 -2.96 -16.22 -4.34
C ASN A 130 -2.58 -14.99 -3.50
N ALA A 131 -2.48 -15.19 -2.19
CA ALA A 131 -2.21 -14.12 -1.23
C ALA A 131 -0.88 -13.39 -1.49
N ALA A 132 0.18 -14.13 -1.81
CA ALA A 132 1.51 -13.56 -2.05
C ALA A 132 1.52 -12.70 -3.33
N SER A 133 0.95 -13.20 -4.43
CA SER A 133 0.86 -12.45 -5.69
C SER A 133 -0.02 -11.20 -5.54
N ARG A 134 -1.12 -11.30 -4.77
CA ARG A 134 -1.99 -10.15 -4.46
C ARG A 134 -1.22 -9.08 -3.71
N GLN A 135 -0.49 -9.47 -2.66
CA GLN A 135 0.32 -8.57 -1.86
C GLN A 135 1.38 -7.88 -2.73
N GLU A 136 2.15 -8.65 -3.52
CA GLU A 136 3.16 -8.11 -4.44
C GLU A 136 2.55 -7.13 -5.45
N THR A 137 1.36 -7.44 -5.98
CA THR A 137 0.68 -6.55 -6.93
C THR A 137 0.29 -5.23 -6.29
N ILE A 138 -0.24 -5.24 -5.05
CA ILE A 138 -0.57 -4.01 -4.31
C ILE A 138 0.69 -3.19 -4.00
N GLU A 139 1.81 -3.83 -3.68
CA GLU A 139 3.10 -3.14 -3.49
C GLU A 139 3.55 -2.43 -4.76
N ILE A 140 3.43 -3.08 -5.91
CA ILE A 140 3.75 -2.48 -7.20
C ILE A 140 2.81 -1.31 -7.51
N LEU A 141 1.50 -1.46 -7.29
CA LEU A 141 0.52 -0.39 -7.50
C LEU A 141 0.78 0.80 -6.57
N SER A 142 1.15 0.55 -5.32
CA SER A 142 1.54 1.59 -4.37
C SER A 142 2.79 2.35 -4.83
N ALA A 143 3.81 1.63 -5.31
CA ALA A 143 5.04 2.25 -5.82
C ALA A 143 4.79 3.07 -7.10
N LEU A 144 3.99 2.54 -8.05
CA LEU A 144 3.58 3.25 -9.26
C LEU A 144 2.72 4.47 -8.93
N GLY A 145 1.79 4.35 -7.99
CA GLY A 145 0.97 5.45 -7.50
C GLY A 145 1.83 6.56 -6.90
N SER A 146 2.77 6.21 -6.04
CA SER A 146 3.69 7.17 -5.43
C SER A 146 4.56 7.91 -6.45
N GLU A 147 5.05 7.20 -7.48
CA GLU A 147 5.81 7.81 -8.57
C GLU A 147 4.92 8.71 -9.45
N ALA A 148 3.64 8.32 -9.65
CA ALA A 148 2.68 9.08 -10.43
C ALA A 148 2.20 10.37 -9.75
N THR A 149 2.33 10.50 -8.43
CA THR A 149 2.06 11.78 -7.73
C THR A 149 3.10 12.87 -8.01
N LEU A 150 4.23 12.51 -8.61
CA LEU A 150 5.21 13.50 -9.06
C LEU A 150 4.72 14.21 -10.32
N PRO A 151 5.13 15.48 -10.53
CA PRO A 151 4.91 16.17 -11.80
C PRO A 151 5.44 15.32 -12.97
N GLN A 152 4.74 15.30 -14.09
CA GLN A 152 5.05 14.43 -15.24
C GLN A 152 6.52 14.50 -15.67
N ALA A 153 7.12 15.71 -15.67
CA ALA A 153 8.52 15.91 -16.01
C ALA A 153 9.53 15.30 -15.01
N GLN A 154 9.08 14.96 -13.80
CA GLN A 154 9.91 14.38 -12.74
C GLN A 154 9.68 12.87 -12.56
N ARG A 155 8.71 12.29 -13.28
CA ARG A 155 8.43 10.85 -13.23
C ARG A 155 9.56 10.05 -13.83
N ARG A 156 10.04 9.06 -13.09
CA ARG A 156 11.21 8.27 -13.48
C ARG A 156 10.80 7.03 -14.26
N ALA A 157 10.77 7.14 -15.59
CA ALA A 157 10.45 6.01 -16.46
C ALA A 157 11.32 4.77 -16.20
N GLY A 158 12.58 4.96 -15.78
CA GLY A 158 13.48 3.87 -15.42
C GLY A 158 13.04 3.07 -14.21
N VAL A 159 12.31 3.69 -13.27
CA VAL A 159 11.71 3.02 -12.11
C VAL A 159 10.38 2.36 -12.49
N ALA A 160 9.57 3.05 -13.27
CA ALA A 160 8.23 2.57 -13.62
C ALA A 160 8.25 1.38 -14.58
N ARG A 161 9.17 1.33 -15.56
CA ARG A 161 9.22 0.24 -16.56
C ARG A 161 9.34 -1.17 -15.96
N PRO A 162 10.29 -1.46 -15.06
CA PRO A 162 10.38 -2.79 -14.46
C PRO A 162 9.14 -3.13 -13.62
N LEU A 163 8.56 -2.17 -12.91
CA LEU A 163 7.33 -2.35 -12.14
C LEU A 163 6.13 -2.67 -13.06
N LEU A 164 5.98 -1.96 -14.18
CA LEU A 164 4.93 -2.21 -15.16
C LEU A 164 5.09 -3.58 -15.82
N ARG A 165 6.32 -4.00 -16.12
CA ARG A 165 6.56 -5.34 -16.65
C ARG A 165 6.13 -6.40 -15.63
N ARG A 166 6.57 -6.27 -14.39
CA ARG A 166 6.21 -7.20 -13.32
C ARG A 166 4.71 -7.22 -13.04
N LEU A 167 4.07 -6.06 -13.07
CA LEU A 167 2.62 -5.93 -12.94
C LEU A 167 1.90 -6.73 -14.04
N ARG A 168 2.31 -6.60 -15.29
CA ARG A 168 1.73 -7.36 -16.42
C ARG A 168 1.90 -8.87 -16.23
N GLU A 169 3.07 -9.33 -15.79
CA GLU A 169 3.33 -10.74 -15.50
C GLU A 169 2.35 -11.28 -14.44
N LEU A 170 2.19 -10.56 -13.32
CA LEU A 170 1.30 -10.97 -12.24
C LEU A 170 -0.18 -10.97 -12.67
N LEU A 171 -0.61 -9.96 -13.42
CA LEU A 171 -1.99 -9.85 -13.90
C LEU A 171 -2.31 -10.89 -14.98
N SER A 172 -1.33 -11.33 -15.78
CA SER A 172 -1.53 -12.32 -16.85
C SER A 172 -1.86 -13.73 -16.33
N VAL A 173 -1.48 -14.03 -15.08
CA VAL A 173 -1.75 -15.33 -14.45
C VAL A 173 -3.18 -15.43 -13.92
N ALA A 174 -3.82 -14.29 -13.65
CA ALA A 174 -5.17 -14.22 -13.08
C ALA A 174 -6.19 -13.89 -14.18
N ALA A 175 -6.92 -14.91 -14.65
CA ALA A 175 -7.85 -14.79 -15.76
C ALA A 175 -8.98 -13.76 -15.50
N ASP A 176 -9.41 -13.62 -14.26
CA ASP A 176 -10.44 -12.67 -13.83
C ASP A 176 -9.98 -11.19 -13.89
N LEU A 177 -8.67 -10.95 -13.94
CA LEU A 177 -8.09 -9.60 -14.02
C LEU A 177 -7.82 -9.13 -15.46
N THR A 178 -7.84 -10.04 -16.42
CA THR A 178 -7.52 -9.74 -17.83
C THR A 178 -8.29 -8.56 -18.41
N PRO A 179 -9.63 -8.46 -18.24
CA PRO A 179 -10.39 -7.34 -18.81
C PRO A 179 -9.99 -5.98 -18.23
N VAL A 180 -9.78 -5.91 -16.90
CA VAL A 180 -9.37 -4.67 -16.23
C VAL A 180 -7.93 -4.31 -16.61
N ALA A 181 -7.04 -5.30 -16.67
CA ALA A 181 -5.64 -5.10 -17.04
C ALA A 181 -5.49 -4.55 -18.46
N GLN A 182 -6.25 -5.05 -19.43
CA GLN A 182 -6.21 -4.59 -20.82
C GLN A 182 -6.60 -3.11 -20.96
N VAL A 183 -7.52 -2.63 -20.14
CA VAL A 183 -7.96 -1.23 -20.15
C VAL A 183 -7.04 -0.34 -19.33
N ALA A 184 -6.73 -0.72 -18.10
CA ALA A 184 -6.08 0.17 -17.13
C ALA A 184 -4.55 0.23 -17.28
N VAL A 185 -3.88 -0.88 -17.60
CA VAL A 185 -2.41 -0.91 -17.71
C VAL A 185 -1.86 0.03 -18.79
N PRO A 186 -2.48 0.20 -19.97
CA PRO A 186 -2.03 1.19 -20.96
C PRO A 186 -2.06 2.63 -20.45
N PHE A 187 -3.09 3.02 -19.67
CA PHE A 187 -3.15 4.37 -19.08
C PHE A 187 -2.02 4.59 -18.07
N VAL A 188 -1.78 3.59 -17.21
CA VAL A 188 -0.66 3.67 -16.26
C VAL A 188 0.67 3.72 -16.99
N ALA A 189 0.87 2.93 -18.05
CA ALA A 189 2.09 2.94 -18.85
C ALA A 189 2.31 4.27 -19.58
N ALA A 190 1.25 4.85 -20.15
CA ALA A 190 1.31 6.14 -20.83
C ALA A 190 1.76 7.27 -19.91
N ALA A 191 1.32 7.27 -18.64
CA ALA A 191 1.71 8.26 -17.64
C ALA A 191 3.23 8.32 -17.37
N PHE A 192 3.96 7.25 -17.71
CA PHE A 192 5.43 7.15 -17.56
C PHE A 192 6.18 7.13 -18.91
N GLY A 193 5.50 7.41 -20.03
CA GLY A 193 6.11 7.31 -21.36
C GLY A 193 6.62 5.90 -21.70
N ALA A 194 6.03 4.88 -21.09
CA ALA A 194 6.37 3.46 -21.32
C ALA A 194 5.31 2.84 -22.27
N GLN A 195 5.53 2.97 -23.56
CA GLN A 195 4.77 2.26 -24.59
C GLN A 195 5.43 0.93 -24.93
#